data_d852f45cb1d2faadceefe045d2aab83c
#
_entry.id   d852f45cb1d2faadceefe045d2aab83c
#
_cell.length_a   1.000
_cell.length_b   1.000
_cell.length_c   1.000
_cell.angle_alpha   90.00
_cell.angle_beta   90.00
_cell.angle_gamma   90.00
#
_symmetry.space_group_name_H-M   'P 1'
#
loop_
_entity.id
_entity.type
_entity.pdbx_description
1 polymer ?
#
loop_
_entity_poly.entity_id
_entity_poly.type
_entity_poly.pdbx_seq_one_letter_code
_entity_poly.pdbx_strand_id
1 'polypeptide(L)'
;ILASASFTLSAEEKQAEAEASQPAEETAAAGAEEGAAAPLTRPVEKFDDWFKECEMVTDEKGEQIEICQISQTLIDKDSDQPMMKIAVGYVPDKDQPVAVITLPLGIFLPPGIELQIDGKGKVGRLPINTCLPSGCQAGVQLDEEFVGRMKQGNQMTVTFGNPQGKGVAAPVSLKGFTAGLASVEADKAGKKE
;
A
#
# COMPACT_ATOMS: atom_id res chain seq x y z
N ILE A 1 20.42 49.37 42.78
CA ILE A 1 20.81 48.60 43.96
C ILE A 1 20.85 47.15 43.55
N LEU A 2 22.06 46.63 43.58
CA LEU A 2 22.58 45.30 43.30
C LEU A 2 21.93 44.21 44.17
N ALA A 3 21.81 43.03 43.65
CA ALA A 3 22.27 41.81 44.32
C ALA A 3 22.37 40.64 43.32
N SER A 4 23.60 40.31 42.97
CA SER A 4 24.03 39.04 42.36
C SER A 4 23.96 37.94 43.40
N ALA A 5 23.59 36.75 43.00
CA ALA A 5 23.88 35.53 43.71
C ALA A 5 24.31 34.44 42.72
N SER A 6 25.62 34.28 42.63
CA SER A 6 26.31 33.11 42.06
C SER A 6 26.14 31.92 43.00
N PHE A 7 25.87 30.74 42.46
CA PHE A 7 26.08 29.51 43.21
C PHE A 7 26.94 28.56 42.36
N THR A 8 28.05 28.21 42.98
CA THR A 8 29.17 27.43 42.49
C THR A 8 28.93 25.93 42.63
N LEU A 9 29.32 25.23 41.63
CA LEU A 9 30.00 23.93 41.49
C LEU A 9 30.21 23.09 42.76
N SER A 10 29.84 21.83 42.73
CA SER A 10 30.66 20.78 43.35
C SER A 10 30.45 19.45 42.59
N ALA A 11 31.52 19.01 42.00
CA ALA A 11 31.72 17.66 41.49
C ALA A 11 32.08 16.74 42.66
N GLU A 12 31.55 15.54 42.65
CA GLU A 12 32.20 14.44 43.40
C GLU A 12 32.00 13.13 42.64
N GLU A 13 33.12 12.70 42.19
CA GLU A 13 33.45 11.41 41.58
C GLU A 13 33.49 10.33 42.66
N LYS A 14 32.87 9.17 42.41
CA LYS A 14 33.30 7.94 43.07
C LYS A 14 33.13 6.73 42.17
N GLN A 15 34.25 6.31 41.62
CA GLN A 15 34.50 4.97 41.10
C GLN A 15 34.48 3.91 42.21
N ALA A 16 33.96 2.74 41.88
CA ALA A 16 34.39 1.42 42.38
C ALA A 16 33.77 0.38 41.44
N GLU A 17 34.45 -0.22 40.75
CA GLU A 17 35.26 -1.39 40.38
C GLU A 17 34.72 -2.72 40.90
N ALA A 18 34.50 -3.60 39.89
CA ALA A 18 34.68 -5.06 39.78
C ALA A 18 33.87 -5.99 40.72
N GLU A 19 33.15 -6.98 40.18
CA GLU A 19 33.66 -8.35 40.02
C GLU A 19 32.70 -9.26 39.27
N ALA A 20 33.29 -10.15 38.52
CA ALA A 20 32.71 -11.17 37.68
C ALA A 20 32.00 -12.30 38.45
N SER A 21 31.00 -12.89 37.86
CA SER A 21 30.76 -14.35 37.84
C SER A 21 29.58 -14.72 36.91
N GLN A 22 29.82 -15.46 35.85
CA GLN A 22 28.92 -16.43 35.20
C GLN A 22 29.03 -17.77 35.93
N PRO A 23 28.25 -18.84 35.60
CA PRO A 23 27.01 -19.03 34.87
C PRO A 23 25.98 -19.93 35.62
N ALA A 24 24.76 -20.01 35.14
CA ALA A 24 23.90 -21.22 35.22
C ALA A 24 22.70 -20.99 34.26
N GLU A 25 22.68 -21.76 33.22
CA GLU A 25 21.81 -22.93 32.91
C GLU A 25 20.32 -22.63 32.81
N GLU A 26 19.87 -22.58 31.57
CA GLU A 26 18.85 -23.45 30.91
C GLU A 26 17.55 -23.71 31.68
N THR A 27 16.49 -23.04 31.22
CA THR A 27 15.19 -23.68 31.09
C THR A 27 14.47 -23.15 29.86
N ALA A 28 14.24 -24.05 28.92
CA ALA A 28 13.43 -23.89 27.76
C ALA A 28 11.97 -23.59 28.13
N ALA A 29 11.47 -22.42 27.72
CA ALA A 29 10.04 -22.20 27.59
C ALA A 29 9.74 -22.14 26.11
N ALA A 30 9.13 -23.22 25.60
CA ALA A 30 8.54 -23.30 24.29
C ALA A 30 7.44 -22.24 24.19
N GLY A 31 7.78 -21.09 23.61
CA GLY A 31 6.81 -20.14 23.08
C GLY A 31 6.32 -20.70 21.75
N ALA A 32 5.04 -21.07 21.68
CA ALA A 32 4.37 -21.42 20.46
C ALA A 32 4.53 -20.27 19.46
N GLU A 33 5.37 -20.49 18.45
CA GLU A 33 5.31 -19.75 17.21
C GLU A 33 3.98 -20.12 16.55
N GLU A 34 3.01 -19.25 16.75
CA GLU A 34 1.82 -19.20 15.92
C GLU A 34 2.31 -18.89 14.51
N GLY A 35 2.50 -19.95 13.74
CA GLY A 35 2.96 -19.89 12.37
C GLY A 35 1.98 -19.06 11.55
N ALA A 36 2.35 -17.81 11.28
CA ALA A 36 1.77 -17.08 10.17
C ALA A 36 2.07 -17.90 8.92
N ALA A 37 1.07 -18.64 8.43
CA ALA A 37 1.15 -19.32 7.16
C ALA A 37 1.56 -18.28 6.12
N ALA A 38 2.73 -18.50 5.51
CA ALA A 38 3.19 -17.66 4.42
C ALA A 38 2.06 -17.63 3.37
N PRO A 39 1.67 -16.46 2.86
CA PRO A 39 0.64 -16.39 1.84
C PRO A 39 1.07 -17.27 0.68
N LEU A 40 0.21 -18.22 0.30
CA LEU A 40 0.41 -19.07 -0.88
C LEU A 40 0.30 -18.15 -2.11
N THR A 41 1.39 -17.49 -2.45
CA THR A 41 1.47 -16.66 -3.65
C THR A 41 1.52 -17.58 -4.86
N ARG A 42 0.48 -17.54 -5.68
CA ARG A 42 0.55 -18.13 -7.01
C ARG A 42 1.60 -17.39 -7.84
N PRO A 43 2.15 -18.05 -8.89
CA PRO A 43 3.08 -17.38 -9.78
C PRO A 43 2.42 -16.13 -10.35
N VAL A 44 3.14 -15.02 -10.29
CA VAL A 44 2.70 -13.73 -10.82
C VAL A 44 2.61 -13.82 -12.33
N GLU A 45 1.41 -13.65 -12.87
CA GLU A 45 1.19 -13.55 -14.32
C GLU A 45 1.36 -12.10 -14.76
N LYS A 46 2.10 -11.88 -15.85
CA LYS A 46 2.39 -10.55 -16.36
C LYS A 46 1.58 -10.22 -17.60
N PHE A 47 0.93 -9.06 -17.60
CA PHE A 47 0.22 -8.46 -18.73
C PHE A 47 0.85 -7.11 -19.06
N ASP A 48 1.87 -7.10 -19.90
CA ASP A 48 2.68 -5.91 -20.22
C ASP A 48 3.20 -5.19 -18.95
N ASP A 49 2.56 -4.07 -18.55
CA ASP A 49 2.96 -3.27 -17.39
C ASP A 49 2.16 -3.61 -16.10
N TRP A 50 1.25 -4.58 -16.18
CA TRP A 50 0.43 -5.04 -15.07
C TRP A 50 0.82 -6.45 -14.63
N PHE A 51 0.68 -6.72 -13.34
CA PHE A 51 0.95 -8.02 -12.74
C PHE A 51 -0.30 -8.53 -12.02
N LYS A 52 -0.68 -9.78 -12.29
CA LYS A 52 -1.75 -10.44 -11.57
C LYS A 52 -1.20 -11.06 -10.30
N GLU A 53 -1.82 -10.75 -9.20
CA GLU A 53 -1.52 -11.25 -7.87
C GLU A 53 -2.79 -11.86 -7.27
N CYS A 54 -2.68 -13.06 -6.67
CA CYS A 54 -3.79 -13.69 -5.97
C CYS A 54 -3.37 -13.97 -4.53
N GLU A 55 -4.27 -13.74 -3.60
CA GLU A 55 -4.05 -14.01 -2.17
C GLU A 55 -5.26 -14.71 -1.56
N MET A 56 -5.00 -15.57 -0.56
CA MET A 56 -6.03 -16.19 0.23
C MET A 56 -6.43 -15.21 1.36
N VAL A 57 -7.71 -14.89 1.43
CA VAL A 57 -8.26 -14.04 2.48
C VAL A 57 -9.37 -14.79 3.21
N THR A 58 -9.57 -14.46 4.48
CA THR A 58 -10.71 -14.99 5.23
C THR A 58 -11.87 -14.02 5.10
N ASP A 59 -13.01 -14.51 4.62
CA ASP A 59 -14.21 -13.71 4.48
C ASP A 59 -14.92 -13.46 5.83
N GLU A 60 -16.01 -12.70 5.81
CA GLU A 60 -16.80 -12.40 7.02
C GLU A 60 -17.45 -13.65 7.67
N LYS A 61 -17.53 -14.76 6.93
CA LYS A 61 -18.05 -16.04 7.41
C LYS A 61 -16.96 -16.97 7.96
N GLY A 62 -15.69 -16.56 7.87
CA GLY A 62 -14.54 -17.35 8.27
C GLY A 62 -14.07 -18.34 7.20
N GLU A 63 -14.57 -18.24 5.96
CA GLU A 63 -14.16 -19.08 4.85
C GLU A 63 -12.93 -18.51 4.16
N GLN A 64 -12.00 -19.42 3.76
CA GLN A 64 -10.84 -19.03 2.97
C GLN A 64 -11.24 -18.87 1.52
N ILE A 65 -11.15 -17.65 1.03
CA ILE A 65 -11.41 -17.32 -0.37
C ILE A 65 -10.16 -16.75 -1.02
N GLU A 66 -9.94 -17.11 -2.28
CA GLU A 66 -8.85 -16.50 -3.04
C GLU A 66 -9.35 -15.26 -3.76
N ILE A 67 -8.66 -14.14 -3.59
CA ILE A 67 -8.93 -12.89 -4.30
C ILE A 67 -7.77 -12.61 -5.24
N CYS A 68 -8.08 -12.39 -6.52
CA CYS A 68 -7.12 -12.00 -7.53
C CYS A 68 -7.31 -10.53 -7.93
N GLN A 69 -6.21 -9.86 -8.20
CA GLN A 69 -6.17 -8.48 -8.67
C GLN A 69 -5.01 -8.29 -9.65
N ILE A 70 -5.12 -7.29 -10.50
CA ILE A 70 -3.97 -6.80 -11.26
C ILE A 70 -3.40 -5.57 -10.58
N SER A 71 -2.10 -5.44 -10.57
CA SER A 71 -1.41 -4.33 -9.93
C SER A 71 -0.28 -3.75 -10.79
N GLN A 72 0.02 -2.47 -10.56
CA GLN A 72 1.19 -1.79 -11.08
C GLN A 72 1.81 -0.96 -9.97
N THR A 73 3.12 -1.12 -9.76
CA THR A 73 3.88 -0.30 -8.80
C THR A 73 4.75 0.68 -9.59
N LEU A 74 4.63 1.94 -9.27
CA LEU A 74 5.46 3.00 -9.82
C LEU A 74 6.61 3.29 -8.86
N ILE A 75 7.80 3.33 -9.42
CA ILE A 75 9.04 3.64 -8.70
C ILE A 75 9.45 5.08 -9.02
N ASP A 76 9.77 5.83 -8.01
CA ASP A 76 10.38 7.15 -8.16
C ASP A 76 11.80 7.00 -8.69
N LYS A 77 12.10 7.68 -9.80
CA LYS A 77 13.39 7.52 -10.51
C LYS A 77 14.57 8.13 -9.79
N ASP A 78 14.32 9.09 -8.90
CA ASP A 78 15.38 9.82 -8.22
C ASP A 78 15.79 9.09 -6.93
N SER A 79 14.82 8.48 -6.25
CA SER A 79 15.02 7.80 -4.96
C SER A 79 15.06 6.27 -5.06
N ASP A 80 14.66 5.69 -6.19
CA ASP A 80 14.46 4.24 -6.40
C ASP A 80 13.52 3.60 -5.37
N GLN A 81 12.57 4.41 -4.86
CA GLN A 81 11.59 3.97 -3.89
C GLN A 81 10.19 3.85 -4.49
N PRO A 82 9.33 2.95 -3.98
CA PRO A 82 7.95 2.89 -4.42
C PRO A 82 7.24 4.23 -4.16
N MET A 83 6.78 4.86 -5.23
CA MET A 83 6.04 6.12 -5.19
C MET A 83 4.54 5.88 -5.05
N MET A 84 4.03 4.81 -5.66
CA MET A 84 2.61 4.48 -5.68
C MET A 84 2.41 3.04 -6.13
N LYS A 85 1.41 2.36 -5.56
CA LYS A 85 0.86 1.11 -6.10
C LYS A 85 -0.61 1.34 -6.43
N ILE A 86 -1.03 0.88 -7.61
CA ILE A 86 -2.45 0.74 -7.96
C ILE A 86 -2.77 -0.73 -8.13
N ALA A 87 -3.88 -1.16 -7.54
CA ALA A 87 -4.42 -2.50 -7.71
C ALA A 87 -5.86 -2.41 -8.16
N VAL A 88 -6.27 -3.28 -9.11
CA VAL A 88 -7.64 -3.35 -9.62
C VAL A 88 -8.08 -4.81 -9.62
N GLY A 89 -9.20 -5.08 -8.98
CA GLY A 89 -9.74 -6.43 -8.84
C GLY A 89 -11.21 -6.42 -8.51
N TYR A 90 -11.78 -7.61 -8.32
CA TYR A 90 -13.16 -7.77 -7.92
C TYR A 90 -13.24 -8.20 -6.46
N VAL A 91 -14.06 -7.50 -5.69
CA VAL A 91 -14.40 -7.89 -4.33
C VAL A 91 -15.58 -8.89 -4.40
N PRO A 92 -15.66 -9.87 -3.50
CA PRO A 92 -16.82 -10.74 -3.40
C PRO A 92 -18.13 -9.92 -3.39
N ASP A 93 -19.16 -10.46 -4.02
CA ASP A 93 -20.51 -9.84 -4.10
C ASP A 93 -20.57 -8.46 -4.79
N LYS A 94 -19.51 -8.02 -5.45
CA LYS A 94 -19.51 -6.81 -6.29
C LYS A 94 -19.35 -7.18 -7.76
N ASP A 95 -20.21 -6.64 -8.59
CA ASP A 95 -20.12 -6.86 -10.04
C ASP A 95 -19.10 -5.95 -10.73
N GLN A 96 -18.90 -4.78 -10.18
CA GLN A 96 -17.93 -3.82 -10.69
C GLN A 96 -16.56 -3.98 -10.00
N PRO A 97 -15.48 -3.79 -10.74
CA PRO A 97 -14.14 -3.85 -10.15
C PRO A 97 -13.90 -2.67 -9.20
N VAL A 98 -13.03 -2.90 -8.25
CA VAL A 98 -12.57 -1.89 -7.29
C VAL A 98 -11.11 -1.59 -7.58
N ALA A 99 -10.76 -0.30 -7.63
CA ALA A 99 -9.38 0.15 -7.63
C ALA A 99 -8.98 0.59 -6.23
N VAL A 100 -7.80 0.16 -5.79
CA VAL A 100 -7.13 0.63 -4.57
C VAL A 100 -5.82 1.28 -4.97
N ILE A 101 -5.66 2.54 -4.60
CA ILE A 101 -4.42 3.29 -4.82
C ILE A 101 -3.75 3.47 -3.47
N THR A 102 -2.52 2.96 -3.36
CA THR A 102 -1.69 3.07 -2.16
C THR A 102 -0.56 4.06 -2.43
N LEU A 103 -0.47 5.07 -1.60
CA LEU A 103 0.51 6.15 -1.63
C LEU A 103 1.41 6.08 -0.39
N PRO A 104 2.64 6.59 -0.43
CA PRO A 104 3.52 6.63 0.73
C PRO A 104 2.92 7.45 1.88
N LEU A 105 3.42 7.23 3.08
CA LEU A 105 3.09 8.08 4.23
C LEU A 105 3.67 9.49 4.06
N GLY A 106 3.07 10.48 4.74
CA GLY A 106 3.54 11.86 4.73
C GLY A 106 2.98 12.70 3.57
N ILE A 107 2.07 12.18 2.74
CA ILE A 107 1.41 12.96 1.70
C ILE A 107 0.42 13.98 2.29
N PHE A 108 0.06 15.00 1.50
CA PHE A 108 -0.95 15.99 1.88
C PHE A 108 -2.34 15.46 1.56
N LEU A 109 -3.12 15.13 2.60
CA LEU A 109 -4.39 14.40 2.47
C LEU A 109 -5.58 15.24 1.96
N PRO A 110 -5.76 16.54 2.32
CA PRO A 110 -7.01 17.26 2.08
C PRO A 110 -7.50 17.30 0.62
N PRO A 111 -6.64 17.44 -0.41
CA PRO A 111 -7.12 17.45 -1.80
C PRO A 111 -7.57 16.07 -2.29
N GLY A 112 -7.18 14.99 -1.59
CA GLY A 112 -7.37 13.63 -2.08
C GLY A 112 -6.48 13.31 -3.28
N ILE A 113 -6.99 12.44 -4.13
CA ILE A 113 -6.35 11.96 -5.36
C ILE A 113 -7.19 12.39 -6.56
N GLU A 114 -6.54 12.82 -7.64
CA GLU A 114 -7.20 13.09 -8.92
C GLU A 114 -6.76 12.03 -9.95
N LEU A 115 -7.74 11.51 -10.72
CA LEU A 115 -7.52 10.53 -11.78
C LEU A 115 -7.89 11.14 -13.12
N GLN A 116 -6.99 11.09 -14.10
CA GLN A 116 -7.24 11.58 -15.45
C GLN A 116 -6.66 10.62 -16.49
N ILE A 117 -7.46 10.23 -17.48
CA ILE A 117 -7.03 9.32 -18.56
C ILE A 117 -6.67 10.15 -19.78
N ASP A 118 -5.47 9.93 -20.33
CA ASP A 118 -4.89 10.58 -21.52
C ASP A 118 -4.96 12.12 -21.50
N GLY A 119 -4.92 12.71 -20.30
CA GLY A 119 -5.05 14.16 -20.14
C GLY A 119 -6.38 14.74 -20.61
N LYS A 120 -7.40 13.91 -20.81
CA LYS A 120 -8.70 14.30 -21.39
C LYS A 120 -9.87 13.88 -20.49
N GLY A 121 -10.98 14.57 -20.70
CA GLY A 121 -12.24 14.26 -20.04
C GLY A 121 -12.29 14.67 -18.56
N LYS A 122 -13.28 14.13 -17.86
CA LYS A 122 -13.58 14.47 -16.47
C LYS A 122 -12.51 13.88 -15.54
N VAL A 123 -12.02 14.72 -14.65
CA VAL A 123 -11.11 14.29 -13.58
C VAL A 123 -11.95 13.64 -12.48
N GLY A 124 -11.65 12.36 -12.16
CA GLY A 124 -12.20 11.73 -10.97
C GLY A 124 -11.45 12.21 -9.75
N ARG A 125 -12.17 12.59 -8.70
CA ARG A 125 -11.55 12.98 -7.42
C ARG A 125 -11.96 12.00 -6.33
N LEU A 126 -10.97 11.44 -5.63
CA LEU A 126 -11.15 10.42 -4.62
C LEU A 126 -10.61 10.90 -3.27
N PRO A 127 -11.35 10.73 -2.18
CA PRO A 127 -10.81 10.94 -0.85
C PRO A 127 -9.81 9.82 -0.51
N ILE A 128 -8.84 10.13 0.33
CA ILE A 128 -8.02 9.13 0.99
C ILE A 128 -8.83 8.57 2.16
N ASN A 129 -9.07 7.26 2.16
CA ASN A 129 -9.95 6.60 3.12
C ASN A 129 -9.24 6.30 4.45
N THR A 130 -7.99 5.84 4.37
CA THR A 130 -7.20 5.43 5.53
C THR A 130 -5.71 5.55 5.28
N CYS A 131 -4.92 5.66 6.35
CA CYS A 131 -3.47 5.50 6.30
C CYS A 131 -3.07 4.40 7.29
N LEU A 132 -2.40 3.37 6.78
CA LEU A 132 -1.86 2.23 7.50
C LEU A 132 -0.32 2.34 7.53
N PRO A 133 0.39 1.54 8.29
CA PRO A 133 1.86 1.50 8.23
C PRO A 133 2.42 1.25 6.83
N SER A 134 1.66 0.54 5.97
CA SER A 134 2.00 0.26 4.57
C SER A 134 1.74 1.41 3.60
N GLY A 135 1.11 2.51 4.02
CA GLY A 135 0.79 3.66 3.19
C GLY A 135 -0.63 4.19 3.36
N CYS A 136 -0.93 5.28 2.66
CA CYS A 136 -2.26 5.89 2.61
C CYS A 136 -3.04 5.35 1.42
N GLN A 137 -4.29 4.96 1.63
CA GLN A 137 -5.11 4.26 0.65
C GLN A 137 -6.35 5.04 0.27
N ALA A 138 -6.63 5.08 -1.03
CA ALA A 138 -7.88 5.52 -1.61
C ALA A 138 -8.49 4.37 -2.41
N GLY A 139 -9.71 3.98 -2.06
CA GLY A 139 -10.46 2.93 -2.76
C GLY A 139 -11.64 3.52 -3.51
N VAL A 140 -11.90 3.02 -4.71
CA VAL A 140 -13.05 3.40 -5.53
C VAL A 140 -13.59 2.23 -6.32
N GLN A 141 -14.90 2.11 -6.36
CA GLN A 141 -15.58 1.24 -7.29
C GLN A 141 -15.60 1.91 -8.67
N LEU A 142 -15.11 1.17 -9.68
CA LEU A 142 -15.01 1.68 -11.04
C LEU A 142 -16.31 1.39 -11.77
N ASP A 143 -16.96 2.43 -12.29
CA ASP A 143 -18.11 2.25 -13.17
C ASP A 143 -17.68 1.77 -14.58
N GLU A 144 -18.65 1.30 -15.35
CA GLU A 144 -18.40 0.76 -16.69
C GLU A 144 -17.82 1.81 -17.65
N GLU A 145 -18.23 3.08 -17.50
CA GLU A 145 -17.71 4.17 -18.33
C GLU A 145 -16.22 4.38 -18.06
N PHE A 146 -15.83 4.43 -16.78
CA PHE A 146 -14.44 4.63 -16.40
C PHE A 146 -13.57 3.44 -16.80
N VAL A 147 -14.05 2.20 -16.58
CA VAL A 147 -13.38 0.97 -17.04
C VAL A 147 -13.23 0.99 -18.56
N GLY A 148 -14.28 1.35 -19.31
CA GLY A 148 -14.23 1.48 -20.76
C GLY A 148 -13.17 2.47 -21.23
N ARG A 149 -13.04 3.60 -20.55
CA ARG A 149 -11.99 4.60 -20.83
C ARG A 149 -10.60 4.09 -20.49
N MET A 150 -10.43 3.34 -19.40
CA MET A 150 -9.15 2.71 -19.07
C MET A 150 -8.74 1.66 -20.13
N LYS A 151 -9.70 0.86 -20.61
CA LYS A 151 -9.45 -0.15 -21.65
C LYS A 151 -9.05 0.45 -23.01
N GLN A 152 -9.47 1.67 -23.31
CA GLN A 152 -9.20 2.39 -24.57
C GLN A 152 -8.04 3.38 -24.45
N GLY A 153 -7.68 3.78 -23.24
CA GLY A 153 -6.64 4.77 -22.97
C GLY A 153 -5.23 4.17 -23.00
N ASN A 154 -4.26 5.06 -23.08
CA ASN A 154 -2.84 4.69 -23.05
C ASN A 154 -2.23 4.89 -21.66
N GLN A 155 -2.66 5.94 -20.98
CA GLN A 155 -2.10 6.34 -19.70
C GLN A 155 -3.17 6.94 -18.79
N MET A 156 -3.15 6.58 -17.53
CA MET A 156 -3.89 7.28 -16.49
C MET A 156 -2.90 8.07 -15.62
N THR A 157 -3.17 9.34 -15.39
CA THR A 157 -2.40 10.16 -14.46
C THR A 157 -3.10 10.18 -13.11
N VAL A 158 -2.39 9.80 -12.07
CA VAL A 158 -2.80 9.91 -10.67
C VAL A 158 -2.10 11.11 -10.06
N THR A 159 -2.85 12.12 -9.62
CA THR A 159 -2.28 13.32 -8.99
C THR A 159 -2.63 13.35 -7.52
N PHE A 160 -1.63 13.56 -6.66
CA PHE A 160 -1.78 13.68 -5.21
C PHE A 160 -0.86 14.77 -4.65
N GLY A 161 -1.10 15.22 -3.43
CA GLY A 161 -0.29 16.25 -2.78
C GLY A 161 0.95 15.66 -2.11
N ASN A 162 2.14 16.24 -2.36
CA ASN A 162 3.33 15.94 -1.56
C ASN A 162 3.24 16.60 -0.16
N PRO A 163 4.22 16.36 0.76
CA PRO A 163 4.19 16.96 2.11
C PRO A 163 4.11 18.48 2.13
N GLN A 164 4.56 19.17 1.08
CA GLN A 164 4.50 20.62 0.92
C GLN A 164 3.21 21.10 0.26
N GLY A 165 2.24 20.21 0.01
CA GLY A 165 0.98 20.51 -0.65
C GLY A 165 1.08 20.77 -2.16
N LYS A 166 2.24 20.49 -2.78
CA LYS A 166 2.38 20.56 -4.24
C LYS A 166 1.87 19.29 -4.89
N GLY A 167 1.19 19.43 -6.03
CA GLY A 167 0.74 18.27 -6.81
C GLY A 167 1.89 17.47 -7.40
N VAL A 168 1.84 16.16 -7.21
CA VAL A 168 2.72 15.17 -7.83
C VAL A 168 1.87 14.35 -8.79
N ALA A 169 2.29 14.23 -10.04
CA ALA A 169 1.61 13.46 -11.07
C ALA A 169 2.34 12.13 -11.31
N ALA A 170 1.67 11.02 -11.07
CA ALA A 170 2.19 9.67 -11.27
C ALA A 170 1.53 9.06 -12.53
N PRO A 171 2.30 8.78 -13.59
CA PRO A 171 1.78 8.20 -14.81
C PRO A 171 1.64 6.67 -14.69
N VAL A 172 0.42 6.17 -14.70
CA VAL A 172 0.08 4.74 -14.74
C VAL A 172 -0.10 4.33 -16.19
N SER A 173 0.65 3.34 -16.65
CA SER A 173 0.45 2.76 -17.98
C SER A 173 -0.83 1.95 -18.03
N LEU A 174 -1.61 2.09 -19.10
CA LEU A 174 -2.80 1.27 -19.34
C LEU A 174 -2.51 0.10 -20.30
N LYS A 175 -1.26 -0.06 -20.72
CA LYS A 175 -0.85 -1.18 -21.56
C LYS A 175 -0.93 -2.49 -20.77
N GLY A 176 -1.68 -3.44 -21.30
CA GLY A 176 -1.96 -4.72 -20.64
C GLY A 176 -3.14 -4.72 -19.67
N PHE A 177 -3.69 -3.55 -19.31
CA PHE A 177 -4.82 -3.42 -18.39
C PHE A 177 -6.04 -4.27 -18.82
N THR A 178 -6.41 -4.20 -20.11
CA THR A 178 -7.58 -4.93 -20.64
C THR A 178 -7.43 -6.44 -20.49
N ALA A 179 -6.28 -6.99 -20.85
CA ALA A 179 -6.01 -8.43 -20.75
C ALA A 179 -5.92 -8.89 -19.29
N GLY A 180 -5.22 -8.11 -18.47
CA GLY A 180 -5.08 -8.39 -17.05
C GLY A 180 -6.43 -8.38 -16.31
N LEU A 181 -7.26 -7.35 -16.55
CA LEU A 181 -8.58 -7.27 -15.91
C LEU A 181 -9.49 -8.42 -16.33
N ALA A 182 -9.48 -8.80 -17.62
CA ALA A 182 -10.26 -9.94 -18.12
C ALA A 182 -9.82 -11.27 -17.46
N SER A 183 -8.52 -11.46 -17.21
CA SER A 183 -8.00 -12.63 -16.49
C SER A 183 -8.53 -12.71 -15.05
N VAL A 184 -8.60 -11.59 -14.34
CA VAL A 184 -9.15 -11.53 -12.96
C VAL A 184 -10.67 -11.73 -12.96
N GLU A 185 -11.37 -11.23 -13.96
CA GLU A 185 -12.81 -11.42 -14.13
C GLU A 185 -13.17 -12.89 -14.36
N ALA A 186 -12.34 -13.60 -15.14
CA ALA A 186 -12.52 -15.05 -15.39
C ALA A 186 -12.37 -15.87 -14.10
N ASP A 187 -11.42 -15.52 -13.21
CA ASP A 187 -11.25 -16.19 -11.92
C ASP A 187 -12.46 -15.97 -10.99
N LYS A 188 -13.05 -14.76 -11.02
CA LYS A 188 -14.29 -14.49 -10.30
C LYS A 188 -15.44 -15.39 -10.78
N ALA A 189 -15.57 -15.58 -12.08
CA ALA A 189 -16.63 -16.39 -12.68
C ALA A 189 -16.50 -17.89 -12.32
N GLY A 190 -15.28 -18.43 -12.32
CA GLY A 190 -15.01 -19.84 -11.99
C GLY A 190 -15.26 -20.22 -10.52
N LYS A 191 -15.49 -19.27 -9.65
CA LYS A 191 -15.78 -19.48 -8.21
C LYS A 191 -17.25 -19.44 -7.84
N LYS A 192 -18.15 -19.25 -8.81
CA LYS A 192 -19.61 -19.23 -8.61
C LYS A 192 -20.31 -20.59 -8.81
N GLU A 193 -19.54 -21.69 -9.05
CA GLU A 193 -20.09 -23.04 -9.18
C GLU A 193 -19.96 -23.86 -7.89
#